data_e5380126b7a51010238dd8b5baef8e2c
#
_entry.id   e5380126b7a51010238dd8b5baef8e2c
#
_cell.length_a   1.000
_cell.length_b   1.000
_cell.length_c   1.000
_cell.angle_alpha   90.00
_cell.angle_beta   90.00
_cell.angle_gamma   90.00
#
_symmetry.space_group_name_H-M   'P 1'
#
loop_
_entity.id
_entity.type
_entity.pdbx_description
1 polymer ?
#
loop_
_entity_poly.entity_id
_entity_poly.type
_entity_poly.pdbx_seq_one_letter_code
_entity_poly.pdbx_strand_id
1 'polypeptide(L)'
;MNKSFKSLFIFSILLLLSFIIFTFWSTGFFKTIDNKFDGQVLKEIKLKGAEDITISKKDSFAIISSTDRKSFPNFKQEYGNLYFLNLKNKKYDLINLTKNFKTPFAPHGISIFKKDDLYVIVAINHTSNGEFIEIFNLIGTKLIHKKTLKHKLIFSPNDIVLIDENKFYFTNDHKYVDGLNRLFEDYLGLSLSNVIYFDGKNFKKVANNIAFANGINFDSERNLIFVASVRKFLVKVFKKNIDNSLTFIEDIYCNTGVDNIEFDSENNLWIGAHPSLLHFNLYASGITKISPSELIKINYEKKGQYNIEQIYIEKGNLMSGSSVAATLGKLILTGNVMDDKFLILEK
;
A
#
# COMPACT_ATOMS: atom_id res chain seq x y z
N MET A 1 0.19 -51.58 11.20
CA MET A 1 0.04 -50.17 11.61
C MET A 1 -1.08 -50.08 12.63
N ASN A 2 -0.80 -49.62 13.82
CA ASN A 2 -1.76 -49.55 14.95
C ASN A 2 -2.96 -48.65 14.59
N LYS A 3 -4.20 -49.01 15.04
CA LYS A 3 -5.43 -48.20 14.74
C LYS A 3 -5.26 -46.73 15.10
N SER A 4 -4.61 -46.44 16.23
CA SER A 4 -4.31 -45.10 16.69
C SER A 4 -3.39 -44.32 15.68
N PHE A 5 -2.40 -44.98 15.09
CA PHE A 5 -1.53 -44.37 14.11
C PHE A 5 -2.25 -44.06 12.79
N LYS A 6 -3.14 -44.97 12.35
CA LYS A 6 -3.99 -44.72 11.16
C LYS A 6 -4.92 -43.53 11.38
N SER A 7 -5.54 -43.44 12.55
CA SER A 7 -6.44 -42.34 12.91
C SER A 7 -5.67 -40.99 12.94
N LEU A 8 -4.48 -40.95 13.56
CA LEU A 8 -3.65 -39.76 13.60
C LEU A 8 -3.21 -39.31 12.19
N PHE A 9 -2.83 -40.27 11.34
CA PHE A 9 -2.41 -40.00 9.96
C PHE A 9 -3.58 -39.41 9.13
N ILE A 10 -4.78 -40.01 9.22
CA ILE A 10 -5.99 -39.49 8.55
C ILE A 10 -6.32 -38.08 9.05
N PHE A 11 -6.27 -37.85 10.37
CA PHE A 11 -6.52 -36.54 10.96
C PHE A 11 -5.54 -35.49 10.43
N SER A 12 -4.24 -35.83 10.34
CA SER A 12 -3.21 -34.93 9.80
C SER A 12 -3.44 -34.56 8.33
N ILE A 13 -3.89 -35.54 7.52
CA ILE A 13 -4.27 -35.29 6.10
C ILE A 13 -5.49 -34.36 6.02
N LEU A 14 -6.53 -34.61 6.81
CA LEU A 14 -7.71 -33.75 6.82
C LEU A 14 -7.40 -32.33 7.26
N LEU A 15 -6.52 -32.16 8.25
CA LEU A 15 -6.06 -30.85 8.69
C LEU A 15 -5.28 -30.11 7.59
N LEU A 16 -4.39 -30.82 6.89
CA LEU A 16 -3.65 -30.26 5.76
C LEU A 16 -4.58 -29.85 4.62
N LEU A 17 -5.54 -30.69 4.26
CA LEU A 17 -6.53 -30.39 3.21
C LEU A 17 -7.40 -29.18 3.61
N SER A 18 -7.84 -29.12 4.85
CA SER A 18 -8.60 -27.97 5.37
C SER A 18 -7.80 -26.68 5.31
N PHE A 19 -6.50 -26.73 5.66
CA PHE A 19 -5.59 -25.60 5.57
C PHE A 19 -5.42 -25.13 4.11
N ILE A 20 -5.22 -26.06 3.17
CA ILE A 20 -5.09 -25.75 1.74
C ILE A 20 -6.38 -25.08 1.23
N ILE A 21 -7.55 -25.67 1.48
CA ILE A 21 -8.86 -25.14 1.06
C ILE A 21 -9.07 -23.73 1.65
N PHE A 22 -8.80 -23.56 2.95
CA PHE A 22 -8.88 -22.26 3.63
C PHE A 22 -7.98 -21.22 2.97
N THR A 23 -6.72 -21.58 2.67
CA THR A 23 -5.77 -20.65 2.03
C THR A 23 -6.28 -20.21 0.66
N PHE A 24 -6.68 -21.14 -0.20
CA PHE A 24 -7.21 -20.83 -1.52
C PHE A 24 -8.47 -19.94 -1.45
N TRP A 25 -9.39 -20.29 -0.56
CA TRP A 25 -10.62 -19.52 -0.40
C TRP A 25 -10.36 -18.13 0.18
N SER A 26 -9.60 -18.02 1.26
CA SER A 26 -9.38 -16.77 1.99
C SER A 26 -8.43 -15.78 1.28
N THR A 27 -7.77 -16.21 0.19
CA THR A 27 -6.91 -15.38 -0.65
C THR A 27 -7.58 -14.94 -1.97
N GLY A 28 -8.86 -15.24 -2.15
CA GLY A 28 -9.60 -14.87 -3.36
C GLY A 28 -9.20 -15.65 -4.61
N PHE A 29 -8.54 -16.82 -4.48
CA PHE A 29 -8.02 -17.57 -5.63
C PHE A 29 -9.13 -18.01 -6.60
N PHE A 30 -10.31 -18.34 -6.11
CA PHE A 30 -11.44 -18.82 -6.93
C PHE A 30 -12.29 -17.69 -7.53
N LYS A 31 -11.91 -16.41 -7.33
CA LYS A 31 -12.63 -15.32 -7.95
C LYS A 31 -12.51 -15.36 -9.47
N THR A 32 -13.62 -15.20 -10.14
CA THR A 32 -13.65 -14.95 -11.59
C THR A 32 -13.28 -13.48 -11.81
N ILE A 33 -12.28 -13.25 -12.66
CA ILE A 33 -11.83 -11.92 -13.02
C ILE A 33 -12.31 -11.62 -14.44
N ASP A 34 -13.30 -10.76 -14.56
CA ASP A 34 -13.81 -10.27 -15.84
C ASP A 34 -13.42 -8.79 -15.98
N ASN A 35 -12.76 -8.46 -17.10
CA ASN A 35 -12.30 -7.10 -17.33
C ASN A 35 -13.47 -6.13 -17.35
N LYS A 36 -13.39 -5.09 -16.52
CA LYS A 36 -14.41 -4.04 -16.42
C LYS A 36 -13.76 -2.69 -16.13
N PHE A 37 -14.02 -1.73 -16.99
CA PHE A 37 -13.69 -0.33 -16.78
C PHE A 37 -14.64 0.53 -17.63
N ASP A 38 -15.37 1.42 -16.97
CA ASP A 38 -16.23 2.41 -17.62
C ASP A 38 -15.47 3.75 -17.70
N GLY A 39 -14.45 3.77 -18.56
CA GLY A 39 -13.55 4.89 -18.78
C GLY A 39 -12.54 4.57 -19.87
N GLN A 40 -11.49 5.36 -19.96
CA GLN A 40 -10.43 5.17 -20.95
C GLN A 40 -9.02 5.24 -20.36
N VAL A 41 -8.08 4.52 -20.99
CA VAL A 41 -6.66 4.65 -20.72
C VAL A 41 -6.11 5.83 -21.50
N LEU A 42 -5.72 6.90 -20.79
CA LEU A 42 -5.15 8.08 -21.45
C LEU A 42 -3.68 7.88 -21.78
N LYS A 43 -2.94 7.24 -20.87
CA LYS A 43 -1.49 7.07 -21.05
C LYS A 43 -0.95 5.91 -20.22
N GLU A 44 0.00 5.17 -20.81
CA GLU A 44 0.91 4.28 -20.12
C GLU A 44 2.25 4.99 -19.93
N ILE A 45 2.76 5.05 -18.72
CA ILE A 45 4.04 5.70 -18.42
C ILE A 45 5.02 4.64 -17.92
N LYS A 46 6.12 4.45 -18.66
CA LYS A 46 7.17 3.51 -18.26
C LYS A 46 7.86 3.98 -16.99
N LEU A 47 7.65 3.24 -15.92
CA LEU A 47 8.29 3.44 -14.62
C LEU A 47 8.13 2.17 -13.79
N LYS A 48 9.22 1.51 -13.48
CA LYS A 48 9.21 0.22 -12.78
C LYS A 48 8.78 0.36 -11.32
N GLY A 49 7.84 -0.48 -10.91
CA GLY A 49 7.38 -0.53 -9.53
C GLY A 49 7.00 0.86 -9.00
N ALA A 50 6.13 1.56 -9.74
CA ALA A 50 5.49 2.80 -9.29
C ALA A 50 4.44 2.45 -8.22
N GLU A 51 4.94 2.15 -7.02
CA GLU A 51 4.17 1.44 -6.02
C GLU A 51 3.20 2.34 -5.27
N ASP A 52 3.64 3.55 -4.91
CA ASP A 52 2.79 4.52 -4.25
C ASP A 52 2.80 5.87 -4.97
N ILE A 53 1.61 6.48 -5.06
CA ILE A 53 1.35 7.73 -5.78
C ILE A 53 0.46 8.61 -4.90
N THR A 54 0.99 9.73 -4.46
CA THR A 54 0.19 10.73 -3.73
C THR A 54 0.08 12.03 -4.53
N ILE A 55 -1.09 12.69 -4.51
CA ILE A 55 -1.42 13.86 -5.32
C ILE A 55 -1.64 15.10 -4.47
N SER A 56 -0.90 16.18 -4.77
CA SER A 56 -1.31 17.52 -4.36
C SER A 56 -2.42 18.03 -5.26
N LYS A 57 -3.67 17.92 -4.80
CA LYS A 57 -4.84 18.43 -5.53
C LYS A 57 -4.78 19.94 -5.72
N LYS A 58 -4.29 20.68 -4.69
CA LYS A 58 -4.16 22.14 -4.72
C LYS A 58 -3.22 22.61 -5.81
N ASP A 59 -2.08 21.98 -5.98
CA ASP A 59 -1.03 22.42 -6.90
C ASP A 59 -0.93 21.53 -8.15
N SER A 60 -1.82 20.51 -8.28
CA SER A 60 -1.99 19.63 -9.45
C SER A 60 -0.68 18.97 -9.88
N PHE A 61 -0.06 18.24 -8.96
CA PHE A 61 1.08 17.36 -9.23
C PHE A 61 0.98 16.07 -8.41
N ALA A 62 1.68 15.04 -8.85
CA ALA A 62 1.85 13.81 -8.10
C ALA A 62 3.31 13.60 -7.70
N ILE A 63 3.53 12.95 -6.55
CA ILE A 63 4.80 12.32 -6.19
C ILE A 63 4.59 10.82 -6.30
N ILE A 64 5.58 10.14 -6.88
CA ILE A 64 5.54 8.70 -7.16
C ILE A 64 6.79 8.06 -6.57
N SER A 65 6.63 7.05 -5.74
CA SER A 65 7.72 6.17 -5.33
C SER A 65 7.93 5.07 -6.39
N SER A 66 9.18 4.81 -6.73
CA SER A 66 9.51 3.81 -7.76
C SER A 66 10.74 3.01 -7.37
N THR A 67 10.58 1.69 -7.38
CA THR A 67 11.65 0.73 -7.06
C THR A 67 11.46 -0.53 -7.92
N ASP A 68 12.52 -0.98 -8.62
CA ASP A 68 12.47 -2.20 -9.47
C ASP A 68 12.48 -3.47 -8.63
N ARG A 69 11.36 -3.79 -7.98
CA ARG A 69 11.22 -4.98 -7.12
C ARG A 69 11.24 -6.28 -7.89
N LYS A 70 10.91 -6.27 -9.19
CA LYS A 70 10.90 -7.46 -10.04
C LYS A 70 12.31 -7.98 -10.34
N SER A 71 13.24 -7.07 -10.61
CA SER A 71 14.65 -7.43 -10.86
C SER A 71 15.40 -7.76 -9.56
N PHE A 72 14.88 -7.36 -8.41
CA PHE A 72 15.48 -7.53 -7.10
C PHE A 72 14.49 -8.11 -6.08
N PRO A 73 14.02 -9.36 -6.30
CA PRO A 73 12.94 -9.95 -5.49
C PRO A 73 13.28 -10.16 -4.02
N ASN A 74 14.56 -10.07 -3.64
CA ASN A 74 15.03 -10.25 -2.27
C ASN A 74 15.20 -8.91 -1.52
N PHE A 75 14.53 -7.84 -1.95
CA PHE A 75 14.59 -6.50 -1.35
C PHE A 75 16.01 -5.93 -1.14
N LYS A 76 16.96 -6.39 -1.94
CA LYS A 76 18.37 -5.92 -1.92
C LYS A 76 18.62 -4.76 -2.86
N GLN A 77 17.57 -4.17 -3.43
CA GLN A 77 17.73 -3.01 -4.28
C GLN A 77 18.01 -1.79 -3.42
N GLU A 78 19.05 -1.05 -3.81
CA GLU A 78 19.47 0.19 -3.15
C GLU A 78 19.23 1.42 -4.02
N TYR A 79 18.52 1.26 -5.16
CA TYR A 79 18.39 2.27 -6.21
C TYR A 79 16.94 2.38 -6.70
N GLY A 80 16.14 3.03 -5.88
CA GLY A 80 14.83 3.54 -6.28
C GLY A 80 14.86 5.07 -6.36
N ASN A 81 13.75 5.66 -6.72
CA ASN A 81 13.64 7.11 -6.84
C ASN A 81 12.24 7.62 -6.49
N LEU A 82 12.18 8.89 -6.07
CA LEU A 82 10.96 9.67 -6.08
C LEU A 82 10.88 10.47 -7.37
N TYR A 83 9.69 10.48 -7.96
CA TYR A 83 9.39 11.23 -9.17
C TYR A 83 8.30 12.26 -8.93
N PHE A 84 8.46 13.42 -9.58
CA PHE A 84 7.44 14.45 -9.67
C PHE A 84 6.76 14.34 -11.04
N LEU A 85 5.43 14.38 -11.05
CA LEU A 85 4.61 14.37 -12.26
C LEU A 85 3.72 15.60 -12.27
N ASN A 86 3.90 16.48 -13.27
CA ASN A 86 3.03 17.65 -13.45
C ASN A 86 1.69 17.23 -14.08
N LEU A 87 0.58 17.49 -13.38
CA LEU A 87 -0.77 17.17 -13.84
C LEU A 87 -1.52 18.36 -14.45
N LYS A 88 -0.91 19.58 -14.47
CA LYS A 88 -1.51 20.77 -15.10
C LYS A 88 -1.55 20.70 -16.63
N ASN A 89 -0.73 19.84 -17.20
CA ASN A 89 -0.68 19.65 -18.65
C ASN A 89 -0.71 18.16 -19.01
N LYS A 90 -1.15 17.83 -20.21
CA LYS A 90 -1.28 16.46 -20.69
C LYS A 90 0.04 15.83 -21.19
N LYS A 91 1.19 16.46 -20.97
CA LYS A 91 2.50 15.88 -21.34
C LYS A 91 2.88 14.75 -20.41
N TYR A 92 2.56 14.91 -19.11
CA TYR A 92 2.86 13.93 -18.07
C TYR A 92 4.35 13.56 -17.99
N ASP A 93 5.21 14.60 -18.01
CA ASP A 93 6.66 14.40 -17.94
C ASP A 93 7.08 14.08 -16.50
N LEU A 94 7.89 13.03 -16.36
CA LEU A 94 8.46 12.62 -15.07
C LEU A 94 9.77 13.37 -14.80
N ILE A 95 9.88 13.95 -13.60
CA ILE A 95 11.12 14.56 -13.10
C ILE A 95 11.64 13.71 -11.95
N ASN A 96 12.83 13.13 -12.10
CA ASN A 96 13.48 12.40 -11.02
C ASN A 96 13.98 13.38 -9.95
N LEU A 97 13.34 13.36 -8.78
CA LEU A 97 13.65 14.24 -7.66
C LEU A 97 14.90 13.80 -6.88
N THR A 98 15.19 12.52 -6.86
CA THR A 98 16.25 11.92 -6.03
C THR A 98 17.50 11.53 -6.81
N LYS A 99 17.64 11.94 -8.09
CA LYS A 99 18.81 11.63 -8.94
C LYS A 99 20.17 11.97 -8.31
N ASN A 100 20.21 12.94 -7.40
CA ASN A 100 21.42 13.38 -6.68
C ASN A 100 21.46 12.91 -5.22
N PHE A 101 20.49 12.13 -4.76
CA PHE A 101 20.48 11.54 -3.43
C PHE A 101 21.48 10.39 -3.39
N LYS A 102 22.50 10.48 -2.54
CA LYS A 102 23.67 9.57 -2.54
C LYS A 102 23.55 8.39 -1.59
N THR A 103 22.59 8.44 -0.69
CA THR A 103 22.31 7.34 0.25
C THR A 103 21.55 6.22 -0.49
N PRO A 104 21.78 4.94 -0.17
CA PRO A 104 20.94 3.83 -0.68
C PRO A 104 19.46 4.15 -0.47
N PHE A 105 18.66 4.00 -1.52
CA PHE A 105 17.27 4.45 -1.49
C PHE A 105 16.37 3.53 -2.33
N ALA A 106 15.45 2.87 -1.65
CA ALA A 106 14.42 2.03 -2.26
C ALA A 106 13.06 2.44 -1.69
N PRO A 107 12.46 3.55 -2.19
CA PRO A 107 11.23 4.10 -1.63
C PRO A 107 10.03 3.15 -1.81
N HIS A 108 9.14 3.17 -0.81
CA HIS A 108 7.87 2.47 -0.75
C HIS A 108 6.75 3.47 -0.48
N GLY A 109 5.99 3.31 0.60
CA GLY A 109 4.95 4.25 1.00
C GLY A 109 5.46 5.67 1.17
N ILE A 110 4.71 6.66 0.72
CA ILE A 110 5.06 8.07 0.74
C ILE A 110 3.88 8.93 1.20
N SER A 111 4.18 10.06 1.81
CA SER A 111 3.17 11.07 2.11
C SER A 111 3.69 12.47 1.88
N ILE A 112 2.79 13.39 1.52
CA ILE A 112 3.10 14.81 1.35
C ILE A 112 2.25 15.66 2.28
N PHE A 113 2.84 16.72 2.83
CA PHE A 113 2.14 17.72 3.61
C PHE A 113 2.56 19.12 3.15
N LYS A 114 1.59 19.96 2.80
CA LYS A 114 1.86 21.32 2.38
C LYS A 114 2.08 22.21 3.59
N LYS A 115 3.25 22.85 3.64
CA LYS A 115 3.62 23.87 4.63
C LYS A 115 4.04 25.13 3.91
N ASP A 116 3.26 26.19 4.02
CA ASP A 116 3.52 27.47 3.35
C ASP A 116 3.82 27.29 1.85
N ASP A 117 5.03 27.65 1.40
CA ASP A 117 5.48 27.56 0.00
C ASP A 117 6.26 26.27 -0.31
N LEU A 118 6.36 25.33 0.63
CA LEU A 118 7.02 24.05 0.43
C LEU A 118 6.12 22.87 0.75
N TYR A 119 6.54 21.69 0.32
CA TYR A 119 5.97 20.41 0.76
C TYR A 119 6.99 19.67 1.61
N VAL A 120 6.54 19.15 2.75
CA VAL A 120 7.24 18.08 3.46
C VAL A 120 6.86 16.77 2.79
N ILE A 121 7.85 15.95 2.46
CA ILE A 121 7.68 14.59 1.96
C ILE A 121 8.32 13.64 2.95
N VAL A 122 7.60 12.60 3.31
CA VAL A 122 8.16 11.44 4.02
C VAL A 122 8.09 10.22 3.09
N ALA A 123 9.12 9.38 3.14
CA ALA A 123 9.20 8.16 2.36
C ALA A 123 9.79 7.03 3.20
N ILE A 124 9.14 5.88 3.17
CA ILE A 124 9.70 4.63 3.67
C ILE A 124 10.84 4.22 2.75
N ASN A 125 11.95 3.76 3.32
CA ASN A 125 13.15 3.39 2.58
C ASN A 125 13.63 2.00 3.01
N HIS A 126 13.49 1.02 2.11
CA HIS A 126 13.93 -0.36 2.30
C HIS A 126 15.33 -0.55 1.72
N THR A 127 16.33 -0.78 2.56
CA THR A 127 17.70 -0.99 2.10
C THR A 127 18.31 -2.26 2.68
N SER A 128 19.42 -2.71 2.10
CA SER A 128 20.21 -3.82 2.66
C SER A 128 20.76 -3.52 4.07
N ASN A 129 20.82 -2.22 4.45
CA ASN A 129 21.31 -1.76 5.75
C ASN A 129 20.18 -1.63 6.80
N GLY A 130 18.95 -1.94 6.42
CA GLY A 130 17.75 -1.90 7.27
C GLY A 130 16.67 -0.96 6.75
N GLU A 131 15.69 -0.75 7.61
CA GLU A 131 14.49 0.02 7.35
C GLU A 131 14.64 1.45 7.88
N PHE A 132 14.26 2.44 7.07
CA PHE A 132 14.36 3.84 7.42
C PHE A 132 13.11 4.62 6.99
N ILE A 133 12.93 5.81 7.55
CA ILE A 133 12.01 6.83 7.04
C ILE A 133 12.84 8.07 6.70
N GLU A 134 12.76 8.50 5.45
CA GLU A 134 13.43 9.67 4.93
C GLU A 134 12.48 10.88 4.95
N ILE A 135 12.97 12.02 5.39
CA ILE A 135 12.22 13.29 5.42
C ILE A 135 12.87 14.27 4.47
N PHE A 136 12.09 14.84 3.58
CA PHE A 136 12.54 15.83 2.60
C PHE A 136 11.65 17.07 2.63
N ASN A 137 12.22 18.20 2.16
CA ASN A 137 11.46 19.37 1.74
C ASN A 137 11.49 19.47 0.21
N LEU A 138 10.34 19.71 -0.40
CA LEU A 138 10.20 19.96 -1.84
C LEU A 138 9.82 21.43 -2.05
N ILE A 139 10.61 22.16 -2.82
CA ILE A 139 10.38 23.55 -3.24
C ILE A 139 10.39 23.59 -4.76
N GLY A 140 9.22 23.80 -5.37
CA GLY A 140 9.05 23.56 -6.80
C GLY A 140 9.35 22.10 -7.16
N THR A 141 10.46 21.86 -7.90
CA THR A 141 10.95 20.51 -8.23
C THR A 141 12.31 20.21 -7.57
N LYS A 142 12.74 21.04 -6.63
CA LYS A 142 13.99 20.84 -5.89
C LYS A 142 13.71 20.11 -4.58
N LEU A 143 14.20 18.88 -4.47
CA LEU A 143 14.11 18.07 -3.26
C LEU A 143 15.34 18.30 -2.37
N ILE A 144 15.12 18.53 -1.08
CA ILE A 144 16.17 18.78 -0.07
C ILE A 144 15.98 17.76 1.05
N HIS A 145 16.92 16.83 1.18
CA HIS A 145 16.91 15.87 2.28
C HIS A 145 17.13 16.59 3.63
N LYS A 146 16.32 16.24 4.61
CA LYS A 146 16.33 16.85 5.95
C LYS A 146 16.81 15.90 7.02
N LYS A 147 16.32 14.65 6.99
CA LYS A 147 16.58 13.70 8.08
C LYS A 147 16.29 12.27 7.63
N THR A 148 17.12 11.34 8.10
CA THR A 148 16.87 9.89 8.09
C THR A 148 16.51 9.44 9.49
N LEU A 149 15.40 8.74 9.65
CA LEU A 149 14.96 8.16 10.91
C LEU A 149 15.24 6.66 10.91
N LYS A 150 15.85 6.17 11.99
CA LYS A 150 16.04 4.75 12.30
C LYS A 150 15.57 4.50 13.72
N HIS A 151 14.73 3.48 13.91
CA HIS A 151 14.22 3.12 15.23
C HIS A 151 13.78 1.66 15.27
N LYS A 152 13.82 1.00 16.44
CA LYS A 152 13.40 -0.39 16.60
C LYS A 152 11.93 -0.68 16.25
N LEU A 153 11.09 0.34 16.18
CA LEU A 153 9.69 0.23 15.75
C LEU A 153 9.52 0.43 14.23
N ILE A 154 10.57 0.76 13.49
CA ILE A 154 10.62 0.75 12.02
C ILE A 154 11.29 -0.58 11.64
N PHE A 155 10.51 -1.66 11.48
CA PHE A 155 11.07 -3.01 11.29
C PHE A 155 10.48 -3.77 10.09
N SER A 156 9.29 -3.39 9.63
CA SER A 156 8.63 -3.87 8.41
C SER A 156 7.67 -2.78 7.92
N PRO A 157 8.14 -1.53 7.74
CA PRO A 157 7.28 -0.42 7.38
C PRO A 157 6.74 -0.63 5.96
N ASN A 158 5.46 -0.26 5.73
CA ASN A 158 4.84 -0.42 4.42
C ASN A 158 4.32 0.91 3.88
N ASP A 159 3.42 1.59 4.59
CA ASP A 159 2.86 2.87 4.19
C ASP A 159 2.86 3.90 5.33
N ILE A 160 2.77 5.19 4.98
CA ILE A 160 2.97 6.31 5.90
C ILE A 160 2.05 7.47 5.55
N VAL A 161 1.48 8.15 6.58
CA VAL A 161 0.67 9.34 6.40
C VAL A 161 1.10 10.47 7.33
N LEU A 162 1.45 11.63 6.76
CA LEU A 162 1.67 12.87 7.50
C LEU A 162 0.33 13.44 7.99
N ILE A 163 0.29 13.82 9.27
CA ILE A 163 -0.84 14.54 9.87
C ILE A 163 -0.52 16.01 10.17
N ASP A 164 0.75 16.35 10.22
CA ASP A 164 1.30 17.70 10.17
C ASP A 164 2.74 17.65 9.61
N GLU A 165 3.44 18.77 9.62
CA GLU A 165 4.81 18.87 9.07
C GLU A 165 5.86 17.97 9.74
N ASN A 166 5.60 17.49 10.96
CA ASN A 166 6.57 16.74 11.77
C ASN A 166 5.99 15.45 12.38
N LYS A 167 4.70 15.17 12.20
CA LYS A 167 4.03 14.02 12.80
C LYS A 167 3.37 13.16 11.76
N PHE A 168 3.49 11.87 11.95
CA PHE A 168 2.94 10.89 11.01
C PHE A 168 2.58 9.58 11.69
N TYR A 169 1.73 8.82 11.01
CA TYR A 169 1.52 7.41 11.31
C TYR A 169 2.13 6.58 10.19
N PHE A 170 2.59 5.38 10.52
CA PHE A 170 2.98 4.38 9.53
C PHE A 170 2.58 2.97 9.97
N THR A 171 2.42 2.09 9.00
CA THR A 171 2.14 0.68 9.21
C THR A 171 3.43 -0.13 9.23
N ASN A 172 3.54 -1.13 10.11
CA ASN A 172 4.42 -2.27 9.90
C ASN A 172 3.56 -3.42 9.42
N ASP A 173 3.84 -3.97 8.26
CA ASP A 173 3.00 -4.95 7.57
C ASP A 173 3.05 -6.34 8.21
N HIS A 174 4.13 -6.69 8.89
CA HIS A 174 4.32 -7.98 9.54
C HIS A 174 5.02 -7.85 10.90
N LYS A 175 4.82 -8.84 11.75
CA LYS A 175 5.58 -8.99 12.99
C LYS A 175 6.90 -9.72 12.76
N TYR A 176 6.89 -10.71 11.88
CA TYR A 176 8.06 -11.51 11.54
C TYR A 176 8.57 -11.11 10.14
N VAL A 177 9.87 -10.79 10.05
CA VAL A 177 10.48 -10.33 8.79
C VAL A 177 10.72 -11.50 7.85
N ASP A 178 11.06 -12.68 8.39
CA ASP A 178 11.39 -13.88 7.62
C ASP A 178 11.09 -15.18 8.36
N GLY A 179 11.43 -16.32 7.74
CA GLY A 179 11.38 -17.65 8.32
C GLY A 179 9.97 -18.26 8.39
N LEU A 180 9.86 -19.39 9.11
CA LEU A 180 8.60 -20.15 9.22
C LEU A 180 7.48 -19.34 9.86
N ASN A 181 7.81 -18.51 10.85
CA ASN A 181 6.81 -17.67 11.53
C ASN A 181 6.19 -16.65 10.57
N ARG A 182 6.96 -16.10 9.64
CA ARG A 182 6.47 -15.22 8.57
C ARG A 182 5.50 -15.99 7.65
N LEU A 183 5.85 -17.20 7.23
CA LEU A 183 4.95 -18.03 6.41
C LEU A 183 3.63 -18.33 7.14
N PHE A 184 3.66 -18.64 8.44
CA PHE A 184 2.45 -18.83 9.21
C PHE A 184 1.63 -17.54 9.32
N GLU A 185 2.27 -16.38 9.51
CA GLU A 185 1.61 -15.08 9.54
C GLU A 185 0.85 -14.84 8.23
N ASP A 186 1.47 -15.07 7.09
CA ASP A 186 0.91 -14.86 5.77
C ASP A 186 -0.22 -15.85 5.44
N TYR A 187 0.05 -17.15 5.52
CA TYR A 187 -0.90 -18.17 5.05
C TYR A 187 -2.07 -18.38 5.98
N LEU A 188 -1.89 -18.24 7.29
CA LEU A 188 -3.00 -18.29 8.26
C LEU A 188 -3.72 -16.95 8.39
N GLY A 189 -3.17 -15.87 7.84
CA GLY A 189 -3.72 -14.52 7.94
C GLY A 189 -3.77 -14.03 9.37
N LEU A 190 -2.65 -14.21 10.11
CA LEU A 190 -2.56 -13.80 11.50
C LEU A 190 -2.53 -12.28 11.62
N SER A 191 -3.27 -11.75 12.58
CA SER A 191 -3.38 -10.30 12.80
C SER A 191 -2.30 -9.82 13.77
N LEU A 192 -1.03 -9.78 13.31
CA LEU A 192 0.13 -9.46 14.14
C LEU A 192 0.78 -8.11 13.81
N SER A 193 0.34 -7.46 12.74
CA SER A 193 0.79 -6.15 12.28
C SER A 193 0.30 -5.02 13.17
N ASN A 194 0.88 -3.84 13.00
CA ASN A 194 0.60 -2.70 13.87
C ASN A 194 0.73 -1.35 13.15
N VAL A 195 0.23 -0.29 13.81
CA VAL A 195 0.42 1.10 13.42
C VAL A 195 1.27 1.80 14.47
N ILE A 196 2.25 2.55 14.01
CA ILE A 196 3.15 3.36 14.81
C ILE A 196 2.86 4.84 14.56
N TYR A 197 2.88 5.62 15.62
CA TYR A 197 2.82 7.08 15.60
C TYR A 197 4.19 7.68 15.94
N PHE A 198 4.60 8.70 15.18
CA PHE A 198 5.77 9.54 15.46
C PHE A 198 5.31 10.96 15.79
N ASP A 199 5.73 11.48 16.96
CA ASP A 199 5.32 12.78 17.47
C ASP A 199 6.30 13.94 17.12
N GLY A 200 7.26 13.68 16.22
CA GLY A 200 8.38 14.57 15.90
C GLY A 200 9.67 14.22 16.65
N LYS A 201 9.58 13.39 17.71
CA LYS A 201 10.71 12.99 18.57
C LYS A 201 10.67 11.51 18.95
N ASN A 202 9.52 11.00 19.33
CA ASN A 202 9.33 9.66 19.88
C ASN A 202 8.40 8.84 18.99
N PHE A 203 8.61 7.52 19.01
CA PHE A 203 7.74 6.54 18.36
C PHE A 203 6.88 5.81 19.37
N LYS A 204 5.59 5.62 19.07
CA LYS A 204 4.64 4.90 19.92
C LYS A 204 3.76 3.98 19.07
N LYS A 205 3.59 2.72 19.46
CA LYS A 205 2.60 1.83 18.87
C LYS A 205 1.20 2.27 19.33
N VAL A 206 0.30 2.51 18.37
CA VAL A 206 -1.04 3.08 18.63
C VAL A 206 -2.18 2.18 18.17
N ALA A 207 -1.94 1.21 17.28
CA ALA A 207 -2.88 0.16 16.94
C ALA A 207 -2.14 -1.17 16.70
N ASN A 208 -2.88 -2.29 16.83
CA ASN A 208 -2.41 -3.64 16.58
C ASN A 208 -3.57 -4.52 16.07
N ASN A 209 -3.37 -5.84 15.98
CA ASN A 209 -4.37 -6.81 15.53
C ASN A 209 -4.84 -6.55 14.09
N ILE A 210 -3.89 -6.27 13.20
CA ILE A 210 -4.11 -6.09 11.77
C ILE A 210 -3.41 -7.24 11.06
N ALA A 211 -4.01 -7.80 10.02
CA ALA A 211 -3.40 -8.87 9.22
C ALA A 211 -2.84 -8.27 7.94
N PHE A 212 -1.52 -8.14 7.88
CA PHE A 212 -0.82 -7.44 6.81
C PHE A 212 -1.32 -5.99 6.71
N ALA A 213 -0.92 -5.13 7.67
CA ALA A 213 -1.22 -3.70 7.64
C ALA A 213 -0.44 -3.06 6.48
N ASN A 214 -1.16 -2.48 5.53
CA ASN A 214 -0.59 -1.86 4.34
C ASN A 214 -0.97 -0.37 4.32
N GLY A 215 -1.69 0.11 3.32
CA GLY A 215 -2.08 1.49 3.14
C GLY A 215 -2.65 2.13 4.39
N ILE A 216 -2.24 3.36 4.66
CA ILE A 216 -2.76 4.16 5.76
C ILE A 216 -3.04 5.59 5.30
N ASN A 217 -4.23 6.12 5.59
CA ASN A 217 -4.51 7.52 5.29
C ASN A 217 -5.35 8.19 6.38
N PHE A 218 -5.30 9.51 6.44
CA PHE A 218 -5.91 10.34 7.48
C PHE A 218 -6.92 11.33 6.92
N ASP A 219 -8.16 11.17 7.32
CA ASP A 219 -9.21 12.16 7.11
C ASP A 219 -9.17 13.19 8.24
N SER A 220 -8.66 14.37 7.93
CA SER A 220 -8.51 15.46 8.90
C SER A 220 -9.84 16.11 9.31
N GLU A 221 -10.86 16.07 8.46
CA GLU A 221 -12.16 16.67 8.75
C GLU A 221 -12.94 15.85 9.79
N ARG A 222 -12.94 14.52 9.62
CA ARG A 222 -13.63 13.59 10.52
C ARG A 222 -12.74 13.06 11.64
N ASN A 223 -11.42 13.34 11.60
CA ASN A 223 -10.41 12.77 12.50
C ASN A 223 -10.41 11.24 12.47
N LEU A 224 -10.43 10.65 11.27
CA LEU A 224 -10.43 9.22 11.05
C LEU A 224 -9.11 8.76 10.40
N ILE A 225 -8.58 7.65 10.87
CA ILE A 225 -7.48 6.93 10.24
C ILE A 225 -8.05 5.65 9.62
N PHE A 226 -7.74 5.44 8.34
CA PHE A 226 -8.09 4.23 7.61
C PHE A 226 -6.83 3.41 7.37
N VAL A 227 -6.89 2.11 7.64
CA VAL A 227 -5.76 1.19 7.50
C VAL A 227 -6.17 -0.03 6.71
N ALA A 228 -5.52 -0.28 5.60
CA ALA A 228 -5.71 -1.48 4.80
C ALA A 228 -5.20 -2.72 5.54
N SER A 229 -6.00 -3.77 5.56
CA SER A 229 -5.65 -5.10 6.04
C SER A 229 -5.74 -6.07 4.88
N VAL A 230 -4.64 -6.19 4.13
CA VAL A 230 -4.56 -6.92 2.85
C VAL A 230 -5.06 -8.35 3.01
N ARG A 231 -4.54 -9.05 4.02
CA ARG A 231 -4.80 -10.49 4.21
C ARG A 231 -6.23 -10.81 4.70
N LYS A 232 -6.94 -9.82 5.24
CA LYS A 232 -8.34 -9.95 5.67
C LYS A 232 -9.34 -9.30 4.71
N PHE A 233 -8.88 -8.71 3.61
CA PHE A 233 -9.72 -8.09 2.59
C PHE A 233 -10.64 -7.00 3.16
N LEU A 234 -10.08 -6.15 4.03
CA LEU A 234 -10.84 -5.11 4.70
C LEU A 234 -10.02 -3.85 4.96
N VAL A 235 -10.71 -2.74 5.17
CA VAL A 235 -10.15 -1.50 5.70
C VAL A 235 -10.59 -1.34 7.15
N LYS A 236 -9.65 -1.13 8.07
CA LYS A 236 -9.93 -0.81 9.47
C LYS A 236 -10.10 0.69 9.64
N VAL A 237 -11.15 1.09 10.34
CA VAL A 237 -11.44 2.48 10.65
C VAL A 237 -11.14 2.75 12.11
N PHE A 238 -10.35 3.79 12.36
CA PHE A 238 -10.01 4.24 13.70
C PHE A 238 -10.35 5.72 13.88
N LYS A 239 -10.81 6.08 15.08
CA LYS A 239 -10.86 7.48 15.53
C LYS A 239 -9.48 7.89 16.02
N LYS A 240 -8.95 8.98 15.47
CA LYS A 240 -7.76 9.65 16.01
C LYS A 240 -8.21 10.52 17.20
N ASN A 241 -7.66 10.23 18.37
CA ASN A 241 -7.90 10.98 19.60
C ASN A 241 -7.01 12.23 19.69
N ILE A 242 -7.29 13.11 20.65
CA ILE A 242 -6.52 14.36 20.88
C ILE A 242 -5.06 14.07 21.20
N ASP A 243 -4.79 12.99 21.95
CA ASP A 243 -3.43 12.51 22.28
C ASP A 243 -2.74 11.70 21.17
N ASN A 244 -3.35 11.65 19.97
CA ASN A 244 -2.93 10.88 18.81
C ASN A 244 -2.92 9.35 19.02
N SER A 245 -3.55 8.84 20.06
CA SER A 245 -3.91 7.43 20.16
C SER A 245 -5.06 7.09 19.19
N LEU A 246 -5.22 5.82 18.84
CA LEU A 246 -6.25 5.36 17.93
C LEU A 246 -7.28 4.48 18.67
N THR A 247 -8.55 4.79 18.48
CA THR A 247 -9.68 3.98 18.96
C THR A 247 -10.35 3.30 17.78
N PHE A 248 -10.40 1.97 17.77
CA PHE A 248 -11.05 1.19 16.72
C PHE A 248 -12.55 1.48 16.65
N ILE A 249 -13.07 1.66 15.43
CA ILE A 249 -14.49 1.92 15.15
C ILE A 249 -15.14 0.68 14.53
N GLU A 250 -14.62 0.23 13.35
CA GLU A 250 -15.18 -0.89 12.59
C GLU A 250 -14.23 -1.42 11.51
N ASP A 251 -14.59 -2.54 10.93
CA ASP A 251 -13.98 -3.13 9.74
C ASP A 251 -14.92 -2.95 8.53
N ILE A 252 -14.41 -2.42 7.42
CA ILE A 252 -15.08 -2.34 6.12
C ILE A 252 -14.61 -3.51 5.26
N TYR A 253 -15.46 -4.50 5.02
CA TYR A 253 -15.11 -5.69 4.23
C TYR A 253 -15.19 -5.38 2.73
N CYS A 254 -14.04 -5.41 2.06
CA CYS A 254 -13.89 -5.01 0.65
C CYS A 254 -13.95 -6.18 -0.33
N ASN A 255 -13.88 -7.42 0.17
CA ASN A 255 -13.83 -8.63 -0.65
C ASN A 255 -12.66 -8.65 -1.66
N THR A 256 -11.60 -7.90 -1.43
CA THR A 256 -10.38 -7.84 -2.23
C THR A 256 -9.20 -7.48 -1.33
N GLY A 257 -7.98 -7.85 -1.70
CA GLY A 257 -6.76 -7.51 -0.98
C GLY A 257 -6.42 -6.03 -1.16
N VAL A 258 -6.95 -5.19 -0.28
CA VAL A 258 -6.75 -3.72 -0.29
C VAL A 258 -5.30 -3.36 -0.02
N ASP A 259 -4.75 -2.42 -0.81
CA ASP A 259 -3.36 -1.98 -0.74
C ASP A 259 -3.30 -0.50 -0.32
N ASN A 260 -2.64 0.41 -1.02
CA ASN A 260 -2.53 1.82 -0.64
C ASN A 260 -3.86 2.57 -0.77
N ILE A 261 -4.09 3.49 0.17
CA ILE A 261 -5.33 4.26 0.30
C ILE A 261 -5.07 5.74 0.00
N GLU A 262 -5.76 6.30 -0.99
CA GLU A 262 -5.78 7.73 -1.27
C GLU A 262 -7.20 8.30 -1.14
N PHE A 263 -7.34 9.62 -0.97
CA PHE A 263 -8.65 10.28 -0.97
C PHE A 263 -8.89 11.03 -2.27
N ASP A 264 -10.15 11.13 -2.71
CA ASP A 264 -10.57 12.13 -3.70
C ASP A 264 -10.92 13.47 -3.03
N SER A 265 -11.42 14.44 -3.83
CA SER A 265 -11.83 15.74 -3.32
C SER A 265 -13.09 15.74 -2.45
N GLU A 266 -13.82 14.64 -2.43
CA GLU A 266 -15.04 14.42 -1.65
C GLU A 266 -14.79 13.55 -0.41
N ASN A 267 -13.51 13.29 -0.08
CA ASN A 267 -13.09 12.40 1.00
C ASN A 267 -13.56 10.94 0.85
N ASN A 268 -13.79 10.45 -0.40
CA ASN A 268 -13.94 9.04 -0.65
C ASN A 268 -12.56 8.38 -0.72
N LEU A 269 -12.45 7.15 -0.25
CA LEU A 269 -11.23 6.36 -0.33
C LEU A 269 -11.10 5.74 -1.73
N TRP A 270 -9.95 5.88 -2.34
CA TRP A 270 -9.56 5.23 -3.57
C TRP A 270 -8.41 4.29 -3.27
N ILE A 271 -8.52 3.04 -3.70
CA ILE A 271 -7.63 1.96 -3.25
C ILE A 271 -7.23 1.11 -4.44
N GLY A 272 -5.92 0.91 -4.61
CA GLY A 272 -5.39 -0.18 -5.41
C GLY A 272 -5.59 -1.49 -4.67
N ALA A 273 -5.86 -2.59 -5.39
CA ALA A 273 -6.20 -3.85 -4.74
C ALA A 273 -5.79 -5.08 -5.56
N HIS A 274 -5.59 -6.18 -4.84
CA HIS A 274 -5.26 -7.49 -5.38
C HIS A 274 -6.47 -8.42 -5.22
N PRO A 275 -7.27 -8.65 -6.27
CA PRO A 275 -8.47 -9.50 -6.16
C PRO A 275 -8.14 -10.96 -5.81
N SER A 276 -6.89 -11.39 -6.05
CA SER A 276 -6.38 -12.70 -5.67
C SER A 276 -4.92 -12.63 -5.21
N LEU A 277 -4.70 -12.78 -3.90
CA LEU A 277 -3.36 -12.72 -3.30
C LEU A 277 -2.46 -13.88 -3.72
N LEU A 278 -3.01 -15.08 -3.97
CA LEU A 278 -2.18 -16.20 -4.47
C LEU A 278 -1.69 -15.94 -5.89
N HIS A 279 -2.53 -15.38 -6.79
CA HIS A 279 -2.08 -15.00 -8.13
C HIS A 279 -1.01 -13.90 -8.05
N PHE A 280 -1.18 -12.94 -7.13
CA PHE A 280 -0.15 -11.94 -6.90
C PHE A 280 1.16 -12.54 -6.39
N ASN A 281 1.11 -13.48 -5.44
CA ASN A 281 2.32 -14.17 -4.96
C ASN A 281 3.03 -14.99 -6.05
N LEU A 282 2.28 -15.66 -6.93
CA LEU A 282 2.84 -16.38 -8.07
C LEU A 282 3.52 -15.43 -9.06
N TYR A 283 2.93 -14.25 -9.29
CA TYR A 283 3.52 -13.20 -10.09
C TYR A 283 4.79 -12.62 -9.44
N ALA A 284 4.72 -12.28 -8.16
CA ALA A 284 5.85 -11.76 -7.40
C ALA A 284 7.04 -12.74 -7.33
N SER A 285 6.74 -14.04 -7.29
CA SER A 285 7.74 -15.13 -7.34
C SER A 285 8.27 -15.41 -8.75
N GLY A 286 7.76 -14.73 -9.78
CA GLY A 286 8.15 -14.96 -11.17
C GLY A 286 7.60 -16.26 -11.80
N ILE A 287 6.69 -16.97 -11.11
CA ILE A 287 6.04 -18.20 -11.61
C ILE A 287 5.03 -17.86 -12.71
N THR A 288 4.26 -16.79 -12.53
CA THR A 288 3.37 -16.24 -13.56
C THR A 288 3.91 -14.92 -14.09
N LYS A 289 3.50 -14.56 -15.31
CA LYS A 289 3.92 -13.31 -15.96
C LYS A 289 3.03 -12.12 -15.59
N ILE A 290 1.80 -12.39 -15.16
CA ILE A 290 0.77 -11.39 -14.87
C ILE A 290 0.06 -11.71 -13.55
N SER A 291 -0.52 -10.67 -12.95
CA SER A 291 -1.41 -10.75 -11.81
C SER A 291 -2.61 -9.81 -12.02
N PRO A 292 -3.82 -10.21 -11.64
CA PRO A 292 -4.96 -9.32 -11.72
C PRO A 292 -4.75 -8.01 -10.96
N SER A 293 -5.37 -6.94 -11.49
CA SER A 293 -5.39 -5.60 -10.91
C SER A 293 -6.82 -5.15 -10.68
N GLU A 294 -7.07 -4.47 -9.56
CA GLU A 294 -8.39 -3.94 -9.20
C GLU A 294 -8.27 -2.57 -8.55
N LEU A 295 -9.19 -1.66 -8.87
CA LEU A 295 -9.35 -0.40 -8.17
C LEU A 295 -10.75 -0.33 -7.60
N ILE A 296 -10.85 0.03 -6.33
CA ILE A 296 -12.13 0.23 -5.65
C ILE A 296 -12.22 1.65 -5.09
N LYS A 297 -13.46 2.14 -5.00
CA LYS A 297 -13.80 3.39 -4.31
C LYS A 297 -14.71 3.06 -3.12
N ILE A 298 -14.44 3.64 -1.96
CA ILE A 298 -15.29 3.53 -0.78
C ILE A 298 -15.80 4.92 -0.42
N ASN A 299 -17.10 5.09 -0.48
CA ASN A 299 -17.78 6.21 0.13
C ASN A 299 -18.12 5.82 1.58
N TYR A 300 -17.44 6.45 2.54
CA TYR A 300 -17.64 6.20 3.97
C TYR A 300 -18.25 7.42 4.61
N GLU A 301 -19.45 7.31 5.16
CA GLU A 301 -20.12 8.39 5.87
C GLU A 301 -19.87 8.30 7.38
N LYS A 302 -20.21 7.18 7.97
CA LYS A 302 -20.04 6.88 9.41
C LYS A 302 -20.12 5.37 9.63
N LYS A 303 -19.92 4.94 10.87
CA LYS A 303 -20.02 3.53 11.26
C LYS A 303 -21.30 2.87 10.72
N GLY A 304 -21.10 1.77 9.97
CA GLY A 304 -22.17 0.98 9.36
C GLY A 304 -22.82 1.65 8.14
N GLN A 305 -22.34 2.81 7.68
CA GLN A 305 -22.86 3.51 6.50
C GLN A 305 -21.73 3.79 5.53
N TYR A 306 -21.55 2.90 4.59
CA TYR A 306 -20.57 3.01 3.52
C TYR A 306 -21.04 2.26 2.27
N ASN A 307 -20.52 2.65 1.12
CA ASN A 307 -20.71 1.96 -0.16
C ASN A 307 -19.37 1.69 -0.81
N ILE A 308 -19.23 0.51 -1.44
CA ILE A 308 -18.03 0.10 -2.14
C ILE A 308 -18.36 -0.06 -3.61
N GLU A 309 -17.63 0.64 -4.47
CA GLU A 309 -17.74 0.56 -5.93
C GLU A 309 -16.46 -0.03 -6.51
N GLN A 310 -16.58 -1.06 -7.37
CA GLN A 310 -15.49 -1.55 -8.20
C GLN A 310 -15.36 -0.62 -9.42
N ILE A 311 -14.26 0.13 -9.46
CA ILE A 311 -14.00 1.11 -10.52
C ILE A 311 -13.35 0.46 -11.75
N TYR A 312 -12.40 -0.41 -11.50
CA TYR A 312 -11.58 -1.06 -12.52
C TYR A 312 -11.22 -2.45 -12.06
N ILE A 313 -11.27 -3.42 -12.96
CA ILE A 313 -10.71 -4.76 -12.74
C ILE A 313 -10.25 -5.34 -14.07
N GLU A 314 -9.07 -6.00 -14.06
CA GLU A 314 -8.58 -6.72 -15.23
C GLU A 314 -7.59 -7.83 -14.84
N LYS A 315 -7.32 -8.74 -15.80
CA LYS A 315 -6.54 -9.98 -15.59
C LYS A 315 -5.03 -9.79 -15.43
N GLY A 316 -4.50 -8.56 -15.55
CA GLY A 316 -3.08 -8.25 -15.49
C GLY A 316 -2.41 -8.05 -16.86
N ASN A 317 -3.18 -7.97 -17.94
CA ASN A 317 -2.62 -7.80 -19.29
C ASN A 317 -2.20 -6.35 -19.56
N LEU A 318 -2.92 -5.39 -19.01
CA LEU A 318 -2.61 -3.98 -19.17
C LEU A 318 -1.60 -3.52 -18.10
N MET A 319 -1.84 -3.89 -16.84
CA MET A 319 -0.95 -3.64 -15.72
C MET A 319 -1.16 -4.72 -14.65
N SER A 320 -0.09 -5.27 -14.12
CA SER A 320 -0.16 -6.34 -13.13
C SER A 320 0.05 -5.83 -11.70
N GLY A 321 -0.84 -6.26 -10.78
CA GLY A 321 -0.67 -6.06 -9.35
C GLY A 321 -0.77 -4.60 -8.94
N SER A 322 -1.93 -3.95 -9.22
CA SER A 322 -2.22 -2.57 -8.80
C SER A 322 -2.09 -2.39 -7.30
N SER A 323 -1.36 -1.35 -6.88
CA SER A 323 -1.11 -1.04 -5.48
C SER A 323 -1.78 0.25 -5.02
N VAL A 324 -2.03 1.20 -5.91
CA VAL A 324 -2.56 2.53 -5.55
C VAL A 324 -3.51 3.06 -6.62
N ALA A 325 -4.48 3.86 -6.18
CA ALA A 325 -5.34 4.67 -7.03
C ALA A 325 -5.42 6.09 -6.48
N ALA A 326 -4.76 7.05 -7.12
CA ALA A 326 -4.77 8.46 -6.73
C ALA A 326 -5.53 9.30 -7.75
N THR A 327 -6.35 10.26 -7.33
CA THR A 327 -7.27 10.96 -8.21
C THR A 327 -7.11 12.48 -8.23
N LEU A 328 -7.32 13.08 -9.42
CA LEU A 328 -7.45 14.52 -9.62
C LEU A 328 -8.60 14.81 -10.59
N GLY A 329 -9.76 15.20 -10.08
CA GLY A 329 -10.98 15.30 -10.87
C GLY A 329 -11.35 13.96 -11.51
N LYS A 330 -11.40 13.90 -12.84
CA LYS A 330 -11.66 12.65 -13.61
C LYS A 330 -10.43 11.78 -13.82
N LEU A 331 -9.23 12.32 -13.57
CA LEU A 331 -8.00 11.54 -13.73
C LEU A 331 -7.81 10.56 -12.57
N ILE A 332 -7.38 9.35 -12.90
CA ILE A 332 -6.97 8.30 -11.95
C ILE A 332 -5.55 7.89 -12.33
N LEU A 333 -4.62 8.06 -11.42
CA LEU A 333 -3.27 7.51 -11.53
C LEU A 333 -3.26 6.20 -10.77
N THR A 334 -2.91 5.10 -11.44
CA THR A 334 -2.81 3.80 -10.77
C THR A 334 -1.43 3.21 -10.95
N GLY A 335 -0.79 2.93 -9.81
CA GLY A 335 0.52 2.32 -9.72
C GLY A 335 0.43 0.82 -9.45
N ASN A 336 1.59 0.21 -9.30
CA ASN A 336 1.73 -1.24 -9.10
C ASN A 336 3.02 -1.59 -8.36
N VAL A 337 3.04 -2.77 -7.77
CA VAL A 337 4.18 -3.22 -6.95
C VAL A 337 5.42 -3.52 -7.78
N MET A 338 5.30 -4.13 -8.97
CA MET A 338 6.42 -4.75 -9.70
C MET A 338 6.39 -4.61 -11.21
N ASP A 339 5.34 -4.04 -11.80
CA ASP A 339 5.24 -3.88 -13.25
C ASP A 339 6.19 -2.76 -13.75
N ASP A 340 6.41 -2.67 -15.05
CA ASP A 340 7.37 -1.73 -15.65
C ASP A 340 6.75 -0.39 -16.08
N LYS A 341 5.48 -0.18 -15.76
CA LYS A 341 4.70 1.02 -16.11
C LYS A 341 3.58 1.27 -15.09
N PHE A 342 3.12 2.50 -15.01
CA PHE A 342 1.87 2.87 -14.37
C PHE A 342 0.89 3.49 -15.39
N LEU A 343 -0.38 3.58 -15.02
CA LEU A 343 -1.43 4.05 -15.93
C LEU A 343 -2.00 5.38 -15.47
N ILE A 344 -2.35 6.23 -16.45
CA ILE A 344 -3.23 7.37 -16.28
C ILE A 344 -4.54 7.04 -16.99
N LEU A 345 -5.59 6.97 -16.20
CA LEU A 345 -6.96 6.65 -16.63
C LEU A 345 -7.85 7.89 -16.51
N GLU A 346 -8.97 7.91 -17.22
CA GLU A 346 -10.02 8.90 -17.08
C GLU A 346 -11.39 8.22 -16.97
N LYS A 347 -12.17 8.65 -15.97
CA LYS A 347 -13.55 8.18 -15.75
C LYS A 347 -14.55 9.33 -15.80
#